data_7ba1c4d1d77da344bc6e0dda9227cf3b
#
_entry.id   7ba1c4d1d77da344bc6e0dda9227cf3b
#
_cell.length_a   1.000
_cell.length_b   1.000
_cell.length_c   1.000
_cell.angle_alpha   90.00
_cell.angle_beta   90.00
_cell.angle_gamma   90.00
#
_symmetry.space_group_name_H-M   'P 1'
#
loop_
_entity.id
_entity.type
_entity.pdbx_description
1 polymer ?
#
loop_
_entity_poly.entity_id
_entity_poly.type
_entity_poly.pdbx_seq_one_letter_code
_entity_poly.pdbx_strand_id
1 'polypeptide(L)'
;MKNPQVFVISGPGGAGKTTIVEKLFSKEQIKKTFLKGVTVTTRTKRPQEKDGKDYFFVNEEEFLRLKKKRFFLESQKVLDSYYGTPKILYLLAKKGNKGLILCIDVKGGMVLKKDAKIKKLTTIFLAAPTKKELYRRMKKRAEKKGTIQKRVELAKKELQFSKYYDYLVTNRNIKNTLKELEAIVLGEAK
;
A
#
# COMPACT_ATOMS: atom_id res chain seq x y z
N MET A 1 18.30 2.46 19.27
CA MET A 1 17.68 2.90 18.00
C MET A 1 16.20 3.15 18.23
N LYS A 2 15.66 4.31 17.79
CA LYS A 2 14.23 4.63 17.90
C LYS A 2 13.39 3.74 16.98
N ASN A 3 12.15 3.46 17.37
CA ASN A 3 11.22 2.74 16.48
C ASN A 3 10.85 3.65 15.30
N PRO A 4 10.84 3.13 14.05
CA PRO A 4 10.49 3.92 12.89
C PRO A 4 9.03 4.35 12.93
N GLN A 5 8.74 5.55 12.43
CA GLN A 5 7.38 5.94 12.07
C GLN A 5 6.97 5.15 10.84
N VAL A 6 5.87 4.42 10.92
CA VAL A 6 5.33 3.63 9.81
C VAL A 6 4.07 4.29 9.28
N PHE A 7 4.02 4.54 7.98
CA PHE A 7 2.82 4.99 7.28
C PHE A 7 2.32 3.87 6.38
N VAL A 8 1.05 3.54 6.51
CA VAL A 8 0.36 2.58 5.66
C VAL A 8 -0.63 3.32 4.78
N ILE A 9 -0.41 3.30 3.47
CA ILE A 9 -1.32 3.84 2.47
C ILE A 9 -2.10 2.68 1.87
N SER A 10 -3.39 2.59 2.19
CA SER A 10 -4.30 1.56 1.68
C SER A 10 -5.47 2.16 0.92
N GLY A 11 -6.30 1.32 0.37
CA GLY A 11 -7.51 1.71 -0.35
C GLY A 11 -7.78 0.78 -1.53
N PRO A 12 -8.91 0.93 -2.20
CA PRO A 12 -9.35 0.01 -3.24
C PRO A 12 -8.43 0.03 -4.47
N GLY A 13 -8.45 -1.08 -5.20
CA GLY A 13 -7.79 -1.15 -6.51
C GLY A 13 -8.33 -0.02 -7.41
N GLY A 14 -7.43 0.73 -8.10
CA GLY A 14 -7.84 1.89 -8.92
C GLY A 14 -7.88 3.23 -8.19
N ALA A 15 -7.72 3.28 -6.86
CA ALA A 15 -7.64 4.54 -6.11
C ALA A 15 -6.43 5.42 -6.47
N GLY A 16 -5.39 4.82 -7.09
CA GLY A 16 -4.19 5.54 -7.52
C GLY A 16 -3.02 5.45 -6.54
N LYS A 17 -3.06 4.50 -5.60
CA LYS A 17 -2.03 4.32 -4.56
C LYS A 17 -0.60 4.29 -5.11
N THR A 18 -0.31 3.39 -6.05
CA THR A 18 1.04 3.21 -6.62
C THR A 18 1.54 4.52 -7.23
N THR A 19 0.73 5.15 -8.08
CA THR A 19 1.08 6.41 -8.75
C THR A 19 1.38 7.54 -7.75
N ILE A 20 0.57 7.65 -6.71
CA ILE A 20 0.76 8.67 -5.66
C ILE A 20 2.03 8.38 -4.86
N VAL A 21 2.26 7.13 -4.45
CA VAL A 21 3.47 6.74 -3.70
C VAL A 21 4.73 6.95 -4.54
N GLU A 22 4.72 6.62 -5.84
CA GLU A 22 5.84 6.89 -6.74
C GLU A 22 6.15 8.39 -6.84
N LYS A 23 5.10 9.22 -7.02
CA LYS A 23 5.26 10.68 -7.05
C LYS A 23 5.70 11.25 -5.69
N LEU A 24 5.26 10.70 -4.59
CA LEU A 24 5.73 11.07 -3.26
C LEU A 24 7.24 10.78 -3.15
N PHE A 25 7.67 9.60 -3.56
CA PHE A 25 9.09 9.21 -3.58
C PHE A 25 9.92 9.85 -4.70
N SER A 26 9.35 10.64 -5.61
CA SER A 26 10.15 11.50 -6.52
C SER A 26 10.73 12.72 -5.80
N LYS A 27 10.23 13.07 -4.61
CA LYS A 27 10.70 14.20 -3.80
C LYS A 27 11.90 13.80 -2.94
N GLU A 28 12.98 14.60 -3.02
CA GLU A 28 14.25 14.31 -2.30
C GLU A 28 14.09 14.25 -0.78
N GLN A 29 13.29 15.14 -0.20
CA GLN A 29 13.00 15.13 1.23
C GLN A 29 12.39 13.81 1.69
N ILE A 30 11.44 13.28 0.92
CA ILE A 30 10.78 11.99 1.22
C ILE A 30 11.78 10.83 1.11
N LYS A 31 12.60 10.78 0.07
CA LYS A 31 13.65 9.74 -0.08
C LYS A 31 14.67 9.75 1.05
N LYS A 32 15.05 10.95 1.53
CA LYS A 32 15.99 11.10 2.64
C LYS A 32 15.38 10.62 3.95
N THR A 33 14.10 10.93 4.20
CA THR A 33 13.41 10.67 5.47
C THR A 33 12.81 9.28 5.57
N PHE A 34 12.37 8.71 4.46
CA PHE A 34 11.59 7.47 4.44
C PHE A 34 12.20 6.38 3.57
N LEU A 35 11.97 5.13 3.97
CA LEU A 35 12.16 3.93 3.14
C LEU A 35 10.82 3.59 2.44
N LYS A 36 10.85 3.38 1.13
CA LYS A 36 9.71 2.82 0.39
C LYS A 36 9.66 1.31 0.62
N GLY A 37 8.56 0.82 1.17
CA GLY A 37 8.37 -0.61 1.33
C GLY A 37 7.95 -1.28 0.01
N VAL A 38 8.75 -2.23 -0.45
CA VAL A 38 8.44 -3.09 -1.59
C VAL A 38 7.93 -4.43 -1.06
N THR A 39 6.68 -4.78 -1.40
CA THR A 39 6.01 -6.01 -0.93
C THR A 39 6.21 -7.16 -1.90
N VAL A 40 6.01 -8.39 -1.42
CA VAL A 40 6.04 -9.62 -2.22
C VAL A 40 4.64 -9.96 -2.71
N THR A 41 4.50 -10.44 -3.94
CA THR A 41 3.20 -10.88 -4.48
C THR A 41 3.33 -12.05 -5.42
N THR A 42 2.28 -12.88 -5.46
CA THR A 42 2.12 -13.96 -6.45
C THR A 42 1.34 -13.54 -7.69
N ARG A 43 0.87 -12.29 -7.74
CA ARG A 43 0.19 -11.74 -8.89
C ARG A 43 1.14 -11.64 -10.08
N THR A 44 0.69 -12.03 -11.24
CA THR A 44 1.44 -11.81 -12.49
C THR A 44 1.82 -10.34 -12.66
N LYS A 45 3.09 -10.11 -12.99
CA LYS A 45 3.65 -8.78 -13.26
C LYS A 45 2.94 -8.13 -14.44
N ARG A 46 2.58 -6.86 -14.32
CA ARG A 46 2.05 -6.06 -15.44
C ARG A 46 3.19 -5.57 -16.32
N PRO A 47 2.94 -5.26 -17.63
CA PRO A 47 4.01 -4.84 -18.55
C PRO A 47 4.86 -3.66 -18.05
N GLN A 48 4.26 -2.69 -17.35
CA GLN A 48 4.95 -1.49 -16.87
C GLN A 48 5.60 -1.63 -15.49
N GLU A 49 5.33 -2.74 -14.78
CA GLU A 49 5.89 -2.99 -13.45
C GLU A 49 7.29 -3.57 -13.53
N LYS A 50 8.12 -3.25 -12.55
CA LYS A 50 9.51 -3.73 -12.44
C LYS A 50 9.66 -4.53 -11.16
N ASP A 51 10.27 -5.73 -11.30
CA ASP A 51 10.61 -6.56 -10.15
C ASP A 51 11.60 -5.84 -9.23
N GLY A 52 11.45 -6.03 -7.92
CA GLY A 52 12.24 -5.35 -6.90
C GLY A 52 11.97 -3.85 -6.73
N LYS A 53 11.18 -3.23 -7.60
CA LYS A 53 10.80 -1.80 -7.52
C LYS A 53 9.34 -1.59 -7.13
N ASP A 54 8.44 -2.30 -7.81
CA ASP A 54 7.01 -2.21 -7.59
C ASP A 54 6.55 -3.31 -6.63
N TYR A 55 7.00 -4.51 -6.87
CA TYR A 55 6.83 -5.71 -6.06
C TYR A 55 8.04 -6.63 -6.25
N PHE A 56 8.23 -7.57 -5.33
CA PHE A 56 8.97 -8.80 -5.57
C PHE A 56 7.96 -9.84 -6.06
N PHE A 57 8.07 -10.23 -7.33
CA PHE A 57 7.15 -11.18 -7.95
C PHE A 57 7.68 -12.60 -7.76
N VAL A 58 6.92 -13.44 -7.08
CA VAL A 58 7.26 -14.85 -6.80
C VAL A 58 6.10 -15.76 -7.21
N ASN A 59 6.34 -17.04 -7.37
CA ASN A 59 5.29 -18.04 -7.51
C ASN A 59 4.60 -18.34 -6.16
N GLU A 60 3.49 -19.05 -6.20
CA GLU A 60 2.71 -19.36 -4.99
C GLU A 60 3.47 -20.23 -4.01
N GLU A 61 4.20 -21.23 -4.51
CA GLU A 61 5.01 -22.14 -3.72
C GLU A 61 6.06 -21.37 -2.88
N GLU A 62 6.82 -20.49 -3.54
CA GLU A 62 7.82 -19.67 -2.87
C GLU A 62 7.17 -18.72 -1.83
N PHE A 63 6.02 -18.11 -2.16
CA PHE A 63 5.31 -17.27 -1.22
C PHE A 63 4.90 -18.05 0.04
N LEU A 64 4.34 -19.24 -0.12
CA LEU A 64 3.91 -20.11 0.98
C LEU A 64 5.11 -20.57 1.81
N ARG A 65 6.25 -20.90 1.16
CA ARG A 65 7.51 -21.20 1.83
C ARG A 65 7.98 -20.03 2.71
N LEU A 66 7.97 -18.80 2.19
CA LEU A 66 8.31 -17.60 2.93
C LEU A 66 7.34 -17.35 4.10
N LYS A 67 6.04 -17.56 3.87
CA LYS A 67 5.01 -17.45 4.92
C LYS A 67 5.24 -18.44 6.06
N LYS A 68 5.53 -19.71 5.74
CA LYS A 68 5.87 -20.76 6.74
C LYS A 68 7.11 -20.38 7.57
N LYS A 69 8.09 -19.72 6.96
CA LYS A 69 9.30 -19.17 7.63
C LYS A 69 9.01 -17.88 8.42
N ARG A 70 7.76 -17.44 8.55
CA ARG A 70 7.37 -16.20 9.24
C ARG A 70 8.11 -14.95 8.72
N PHE A 71 8.37 -14.92 7.42
CA PHE A 71 9.13 -13.85 6.74
C PHE A 71 8.40 -12.51 6.73
N PHE A 72 7.05 -12.53 6.74
CA PHE A 72 6.22 -11.33 6.59
C PHE A 72 5.81 -10.72 7.92
N LEU A 73 5.68 -9.38 7.96
CA LEU A 73 4.97 -8.63 9.00
C LEU A 73 3.47 -8.96 8.94
N GLU A 74 2.91 -8.89 7.75
CA GLU A 74 1.55 -9.29 7.41
C GLU A 74 1.53 -9.98 6.05
N SER A 75 0.54 -10.81 5.81
CA SER A 75 0.28 -11.39 4.49
C SER A 75 -1.19 -11.67 4.29
N GLN A 76 -1.71 -11.35 3.10
CA GLN A 76 -3.13 -11.47 2.76
C GLN A 76 -3.30 -12.14 1.40
N LYS A 77 -4.40 -12.88 1.25
CA LYS A 77 -4.90 -13.29 -0.07
C LYS A 77 -5.95 -12.29 -0.52
N VAL A 78 -5.70 -11.63 -1.63
CA VAL A 78 -6.60 -10.65 -2.24
C VAL A 78 -7.00 -11.18 -3.61
N LEU A 79 -8.27 -11.57 -3.74
CA LEU A 79 -8.75 -12.36 -4.89
C LEU A 79 -7.89 -13.64 -5.06
N ASP A 80 -7.27 -13.80 -6.21
CA ASP A 80 -6.51 -15.00 -6.57
C ASP A 80 -4.99 -14.87 -6.32
N SER A 81 -4.55 -13.83 -5.60
CA SER A 81 -3.12 -13.57 -5.41
C SER A 81 -2.79 -13.28 -3.95
N TYR A 82 -1.61 -13.70 -3.53
CA TYR A 82 -1.07 -13.38 -2.23
C TYR A 82 -0.24 -12.08 -2.28
N TYR A 83 -0.25 -11.36 -1.16
CA TYR A 83 0.57 -10.18 -0.92
C TYR A 83 1.15 -10.27 0.48
N GLY A 84 2.39 -9.84 0.66
CA GLY A 84 3.02 -9.87 1.98
C GLY A 84 4.11 -8.81 2.12
N THR A 85 4.18 -8.23 3.30
CA THR A 85 5.16 -7.19 3.66
C THR A 85 6.34 -7.82 4.38
N PRO A 86 7.56 -7.86 3.79
CA PRO A 86 8.74 -8.44 4.42
C PRO A 86 9.11 -7.74 5.74
N LYS A 87 9.39 -8.50 6.81
CA LYS A 87 9.83 -7.98 8.11
C LYS A 87 11.11 -7.15 8.02
N ILE A 88 11.99 -7.51 7.10
CA ILE A 88 13.26 -6.83 6.91
C ILE A 88 13.09 -5.34 6.63
N LEU A 89 11.98 -4.92 6.01
CA LEU A 89 11.70 -3.51 5.72
C LEU A 89 11.65 -2.66 7.00
N TYR A 90 10.99 -3.17 8.04
CA TYR A 90 10.91 -2.51 9.34
C TYR A 90 12.29 -2.43 10.01
N LEU A 91 13.07 -3.51 9.92
CA LEU A 91 14.43 -3.56 10.48
C LEU A 91 15.37 -2.61 9.75
N LEU A 92 15.31 -2.54 8.41
CA LEU A 92 16.09 -1.62 7.60
C LEU A 92 15.74 -0.15 7.90
N ALA A 93 14.45 0.17 8.01
CA ALA A 93 14.01 1.50 8.40
C ALA A 93 14.55 1.88 9.79
N LYS A 94 14.46 0.96 10.75
CA LYS A 94 15.01 1.15 12.11
C LYS A 94 16.51 1.35 12.11
N LYS A 95 17.28 0.52 11.37
CA LYS A 95 18.73 0.61 11.25
C LYS A 95 19.17 1.91 10.57
N GLY A 96 18.46 2.32 9.52
CA GLY A 96 18.73 3.57 8.78
C GLY A 96 18.20 4.83 9.44
N ASN A 97 17.58 4.74 10.62
CA ASN A 97 16.89 5.85 11.30
C ASN A 97 15.90 6.60 10.38
N LYS A 98 15.20 5.84 9.52
CA LYS A 98 14.19 6.33 8.56
C LYS A 98 12.79 5.92 9.00
N GLY A 99 11.78 6.67 8.55
CA GLY A 99 10.42 6.20 8.53
C GLY A 99 10.21 5.13 7.44
N LEU A 100 9.08 4.45 7.47
CA LEU A 100 8.69 3.43 6.49
C LEU A 100 7.33 3.76 5.90
N ILE A 101 7.23 3.85 4.58
CA ILE A 101 5.95 4.02 3.87
C ILE A 101 5.62 2.73 3.14
N LEU A 102 4.50 2.12 3.48
CA LEU A 102 3.95 0.89 2.91
C LEU A 102 2.71 1.21 2.05
N CYS A 103 2.68 0.64 0.85
CA CYS A 103 1.50 0.67 -0.02
C CYS A 103 0.91 -0.74 -0.10
N ILE A 104 -0.06 -1.04 0.76
CA ILE A 104 -0.63 -2.38 0.92
C ILE A 104 -2.15 -2.38 0.79
N ASP A 105 -2.75 -3.56 0.74
CA ASP A 105 -4.21 -3.69 0.73
C ASP A 105 -4.85 -3.31 2.07
N VAL A 106 -6.16 -3.14 2.06
CA VAL A 106 -6.90 -2.68 3.24
C VAL A 106 -6.84 -3.69 4.38
N LYS A 107 -6.91 -5.00 4.08
CA LYS A 107 -6.83 -6.04 5.12
C LYS A 107 -5.45 -6.08 5.77
N GLY A 108 -4.39 -5.96 4.96
CA GLY A 108 -3.01 -5.88 5.44
C GLY A 108 -2.80 -4.67 6.36
N GLY A 109 -3.33 -3.51 5.98
CA GLY A 109 -3.31 -2.31 6.82
C GLY A 109 -3.99 -2.51 8.18
N MET A 110 -5.15 -3.18 8.19
CA MET A 110 -5.86 -3.50 9.42
C MET A 110 -5.14 -4.52 10.31
N VAL A 111 -4.41 -5.46 9.70
CA VAL A 111 -3.56 -6.41 10.45
C VAL A 111 -2.42 -5.65 11.14
N LEU A 112 -1.72 -4.78 10.40
CA LEU A 112 -0.63 -3.99 10.98
C LEU A 112 -1.12 -3.03 12.08
N LYS A 113 -2.34 -2.49 11.95
CA LYS A 113 -2.94 -1.62 12.99
C LYS A 113 -3.16 -2.34 14.32
N LYS A 114 -3.31 -3.66 14.28
CA LYS A 114 -3.46 -4.50 15.49
C LYS A 114 -2.13 -5.08 16.01
N ASP A 115 -1.03 -4.92 15.27
CA ASP A 115 0.27 -5.47 15.66
C ASP A 115 0.95 -4.54 16.68
N ALA A 116 0.93 -4.95 17.96
CA ALA A 116 1.56 -4.21 19.05
C ALA A 116 3.08 -4.01 18.92
N LYS A 117 3.74 -4.71 17.99
CA LYS A 117 5.18 -4.54 17.71
C LYS A 117 5.46 -3.27 16.92
N ILE A 118 4.47 -2.73 16.21
CA ILE A 118 4.61 -1.49 15.44
C ILE A 118 4.16 -0.33 16.32
N LYS A 119 5.10 0.24 17.07
CA LYS A 119 4.84 1.27 18.10
C LYS A 119 4.29 2.59 17.55
N LYS A 120 4.67 2.95 16.32
CA LYS A 120 4.32 4.22 15.68
C LYS A 120 3.76 3.95 14.30
N LEU A 121 2.44 3.81 14.20
CA LEU A 121 1.74 3.53 12.95
C LEU A 121 0.72 4.64 12.68
N THR A 122 0.74 5.15 11.45
CA THR A 122 -0.30 6.02 10.90
C THR A 122 -0.87 5.37 9.65
N THR A 123 -2.17 5.25 9.60
CA THR A 123 -2.89 4.60 8.51
C THR A 123 -3.65 5.63 7.68
N ILE A 124 -3.48 5.60 6.36
CA ILE A 124 -4.06 6.54 5.40
C ILE A 124 -4.89 5.74 4.40
N PHE A 125 -6.18 6.01 4.34
CA PHE A 125 -7.08 5.43 3.34
C PHE A 125 -7.17 6.33 2.13
N LEU A 126 -6.68 5.85 0.99
CA LEU A 126 -6.78 6.58 -0.28
C LEU A 126 -8.02 6.11 -1.05
N ALA A 127 -8.99 7.01 -1.23
CA ALA A 127 -10.21 6.77 -1.96
C ALA A 127 -10.20 7.40 -3.36
N ALA A 128 -10.90 6.80 -4.31
CA ALA A 128 -11.27 7.49 -5.55
C ALA A 128 -12.45 8.43 -5.29
N PRO A 129 -12.60 9.52 -6.06
CA PRO A 129 -13.64 10.52 -5.81
C PRO A 129 -15.05 9.96 -5.99
N THR A 130 -15.24 9.02 -6.90
CA THR A 130 -16.51 8.35 -7.17
C THR A 130 -16.33 6.89 -7.55
N LYS A 131 -17.39 6.08 -7.38
CA LYS A 131 -17.42 4.69 -7.87
C LYS A 131 -17.24 4.62 -9.39
N LYS A 132 -17.81 5.56 -10.14
CA LYS A 132 -17.69 5.68 -11.61
C LYS A 132 -16.23 5.90 -12.03
N GLU A 133 -15.52 6.77 -11.33
CA GLU A 133 -14.10 7.04 -11.59
C GLU A 133 -13.23 5.82 -11.24
N LEU A 134 -13.52 5.15 -10.14
CA LEU A 134 -12.83 3.92 -9.76
C LEU A 134 -12.97 2.85 -10.84
N TYR A 135 -14.21 2.62 -11.32
CA TYR A 135 -14.49 1.69 -12.41
C TYR A 135 -13.76 2.06 -13.71
N ARG A 136 -13.79 3.35 -14.08
CA ARG A 136 -13.09 3.88 -15.26
C ARG A 136 -11.57 3.61 -15.19
N ARG A 137 -10.96 3.84 -14.02
CA ARG A 137 -9.52 3.59 -13.79
C ARG A 137 -9.17 2.11 -13.85
N MET A 138 -10.04 1.23 -13.35
CA MET A 138 -9.86 -0.23 -13.46
C MET A 138 -9.94 -0.69 -14.92
N LYS A 139 -10.92 -0.21 -15.69
CA LYS A 139 -11.10 -0.56 -17.09
C LYS A 139 -9.89 -0.16 -17.95
N LYS A 140 -9.28 1.01 -17.71
CA LYS A 140 -8.07 1.47 -18.42
C LYS A 140 -6.84 0.56 -18.22
N ARG A 141 -6.85 -0.30 -17.20
CA ARG A 141 -5.76 -1.24 -16.92
C ARG A 141 -5.84 -2.53 -17.71
N ALA A 142 -6.71 -2.61 -18.73
CA ALA A 142 -6.92 -3.77 -19.60
C ALA A 142 -7.21 -5.08 -18.83
N GLU A 143 -7.86 -5.00 -17.69
CA GLU A 143 -8.26 -6.18 -16.91
C GLU A 143 -9.46 -6.86 -17.59
N LYS A 144 -9.49 -8.20 -17.54
CA LYS A 144 -10.62 -8.97 -18.10
C LYS A 144 -11.94 -8.57 -17.43
N LYS A 145 -13.05 -8.52 -18.18
CA LYS A 145 -14.37 -8.02 -17.74
C LYS A 145 -14.84 -8.66 -16.41
N GLY A 146 -14.71 -9.97 -16.23
CA GLY A 146 -15.07 -10.66 -14.99
C GLY A 146 -14.19 -10.29 -13.79
N THR A 147 -12.92 -9.96 -14.02
CA THR A 147 -12.00 -9.50 -12.97
C THR A 147 -12.37 -8.10 -12.48
N ILE A 148 -12.82 -7.22 -13.38
CA ILE A 148 -13.25 -5.86 -13.02
C ILE A 148 -14.44 -5.91 -12.05
N GLN A 149 -15.42 -6.76 -12.31
CA GLN A 149 -16.62 -6.89 -11.48
C GLN A 149 -16.26 -7.36 -10.05
N LYS A 150 -15.46 -8.42 -9.92
CA LYS A 150 -14.95 -8.90 -8.63
C LYS A 150 -14.20 -7.80 -7.87
N ARG A 151 -13.40 -6.98 -8.56
CA ARG A 151 -12.65 -5.87 -7.95
C ARG A 151 -13.54 -4.71 -7.52
N VAL A 152 -14.61 -4.42 -8.26
CA VAL A 152 -15.59 -3.39 -7.87
C VAL A 152 -16.34 -3.81 -6.61
N GLU A 153 -16.73 -5.08 -6.51
CA GLU A 153 -17.36 -5.61 -5.31
C GLU A 153 -16.41 -5.60 -4.11
N LEU A 154 -15.16 -6.01 -4.34
CA LEU A 154 -14.13 -5.90 -3.30
C LEU A 154 -13.96 -4.44 -2.85
N ALA A 155 -13.88 -3.50 -3.79
CA ALA A 155 -13.75 -2.07 -3.48
C ALA A 155 -14.90 -1.53 -2.64
N LYS A 156 -16.14 -1.99 -2.88
CA LYS A 156 -17.30 -1.62 -2.04
C LYS A 156 -17.10 -2.08 -0.59
N LYS A 157 -16.61 -3.31 -0.40
CA LYS A 157 -16.30 -3.86 0.93
C LYS A 157 -15.13 -3.12 1.57
N GLU A 158 -14.08 -2.83 0.82
CA GLU A 158 -12.90 -2.10 1.30
C GLU A 158 -13.23 -0.68 1.76
N LEU A 159 -14.13 0.03 1.06
CA LEU A 159 -14.58 1.38 1.45
C LEU A 159 -15.20 1.43 2.85
N GLN A 160 -15.81 0.35 3.34
CA GLN A 160 -16.38 0.30 4.69
C GLN A 160 -15.31 0.36 5.78
N PHE A 161 -14.07 0.02 5.45
CA PHE A 161 -12.94 0.09 6.39
C PHE A 161 -12.32 1.48 6.50
N SER A 162 -12.70 2.43 5.63
CA SER A 162 -12.12 3.78 5.66
C SER A 162 -12.27 4.47 7.03
N LYS A 163 -13.37 4.22 7.74
CA LYS A 163 -13.64 4.76 9.07
C LYS A 163 -12.69 4.28 10.17
N TYR A 164 -11.92 3.22 9.93
CA TYR A 164 -10.94 2.68 10.86
C TYR A 164 -9.51 3.19 10.60
N TYR A 165 -9.32 4.00 9.57
CA TYR A 165 -8.04 4.61 9.24
C TYR A 165 -7.92 5.97 9.91
N ASP A 166 -6.68 6.38 10.19
CA ASP A 166 -6.41 7.65 10.89
C ASP A 166 -6.68 8.85 9.97
N TYR A 167 -6.44 8.67 8.65
CA TYR A 167 -6.71 9.67 7.62
C TYR A 167 -7.49 9.08 6.45
N LEU A 168 -8.45 9.86 5.91
CA LEU A 168 -9.16 9.57 4.66
C LEU A 168 -8.81 10.63 3.63
N VAL A 169 -8.05 10.24 2.61
CA VAL A 169 -7.62 11.11 1.52
C VAL A 169 -8.35 10.75 0.24
N THR A 170 -9.00 11.71 -0.42
CA THR A 170 -9.72 11.47 -1.67
C THR A 170 -8.91 11.93 -2.88
N ASN A 171 -8.49 10.98 -3.71
CA ASN A 171 -7.68 11.23 -4.92
C ASN A 171 -8.52 11.80 -6.07
N ARG A 172 -8.91 13.07 -5.95
CA ARG A 172 -9.60 13.84 -7.01
C ARG A 172 -8.59 14.38 -8.03
N ASN A 173 -7.53 14.96 -7.53
CA ASN A 173 -6.45 15.58 -8.30
C ASN A 173 -5.10 15.13 -7.71
N ILE A 174 -4.22 14.62 -8.56
CA ILE A 174 -2.93 14.07 -8.12
C ILE A 174 -2.08 15.12 -7.38
N LYS A 175 -2.06 16.38 -7.85
CA LYS A 175 -1.26 17.45 -7.24
C LYS A 175 -1.71 17.74 -5.80
N ASN A 176 -3.02 17.90 -5.61
CA ASN A 176 -3.59 18.20 -4.28
C ASN A 176 -3.45 16.99 -3.34
N THR A 177 -3.75 15.78 -3.83
CA THR A 177 -3.58 14.53 -3.07
C THR A 177 -2.13 14.34 -2.62
N LEU A 178 -1.17 14.68 -3.48
CA LEU A 178 0.24 14.58 -3.14
C LEU A 178 0.64 15.58 -2.05
N LYS A 179 0.16 16.83 -2.12
CA LYS A 179 0.38 17.84 -1.07
C LYS A 179 -0.18 17.40 0.28
N GLU A 180 -1.41 16.87 0.27
CA GLU A 180 -2.09 16.39 1.48
C GLU A 180 -1.33 15.20 2.11
N LEU A 181 -0.92 14.22 1.31
CA LEU A 181 -0.13 13.08 1.79
C LEU A 181 1.25 13.51 2.31
N GLU A 182 1.90 14.46 1.64
CA GLU A 182 3.18 15.00 2.08
C GLU A 182 3.06 15.68 3.45
N ALA A 183 2.04 16.51 3.64
CA ALA A 183 1.77 17.14 4.93
C ALA A 183 1.53 16.11 6.04
N ILE A 184 0.78 15.03 5.75
CA ILE A 184 0.55 13.96 6.72
C ILE A 184 1.86 13.23 7.09
N VAL A 185 2.66 12.84 6.11
CA VAL A 185 3.88 12.04 6.38
C VAL A 185 5.01 12.87 6.99
N LEU A 186 5.05 14.17 6.75
CA LEU A 186 6.02 15.08 7.36
C LEU A 186 5.55 15.64 8.72
N GLY A 187 4.32 15.35 9.15
CA GLY A 187 3.78 15.84 10.42
C GLY A 187 3.30 17.29 10.38
N GLU A 188 3.02 17.82 9.19
CA GLU A 188 2.55 19.20 8.95
C GLU A 188 1.02 19.30 8.84
N ALA A 189 0.33 18.15 8.79
CA ALA A 189 -1.13 18.09 8.77
C ALA A 189 -1.68 18.41 10.17
N LYS A 190 -2.53 19.46 10.23
CA LYS A 190 -3.32 19.84 11.41
C LYS A 190 -4.60 19.01 11.50
#